data_c55742ef664bc3630bcf8291fc4dc0e7
#
_entry.id   c55742ef664bc3630bcf8291fc4dc0e7
#
_cell.length_a   1.000
_cell.length_b   1.000
_cell.length_c   1.000
_cell.angle_alpha   90.00
_cell.angle_beta   90.00
_cell.angle_gamma   90.00
#
_symmetry.space_group_name_H-M   'P 1'
#
loop_
_entity.id
_entity.type
_entity.pdbx_description
1 polymer ?
#
loop_
_entity_poly.entity_id
_entity_poly.type
_entity_poly.pdbx_seq_one_letter_code
_entity_poly.pdbx_strand_id
1 'polypeptide(L)'
;ERALRAIQGMNSGEMIFLDNVRGHPEEMGLRKSGFDELAGCEMVTKLASVADAFVCDAFACAHRNSPTITGLSLVLPSYAGLLMQHELAALGTAVENPPRPYTVILGGVKCDDSLDIALNLLERGQVDTVVPVGVVGNLMLWASGHSLGEDNEAFIRNSLDGEFERTWAMAIQVVEEYSEKLLLPIDLAIEEDGERVAISVGDLPTEHPIYDVGLGTLMAIRPAVMNAGCVLWNGPASYFEKPAFAFGTIEVMNVCAETEAFVIIGGGHTSTLVVQRGLSEKIGHNSTGGGACLTFLANKRMPALEALEQSAAKFS
;
A
#
# COMPACT_ATOMS: atom_id res chain seq x y z
N GLU A 1 13.89 -32.93 -2.00
CA GLU A 1 15.00 -33.85 -1.78
C GLU A 1 16.36 -33.23 -2.12
N ARG A 2 16.54 -32.58 -3.30
CA ARG A 2 17.82 -31.96 -3.69
C ARG A 2 18.20 -30.79 -2.75
N ALA A 3 17.25 -29.92 -2.42
CA ALA A 3 17.46 -28.80 -1.50
C ALA A 3 17.88 -29.29 -0.09
N LEU A 4 17.19 -30.28 0.45
CA LEU A 4 17.51 -30.84 1.77
C LEU A 4 18.94 -31.41 1.83
N ARG A 5 19.33 -32.19 0.80
CA ARG A 5 20.71 -32.71 0.73
C ARG A 5 21.76 -31.60 0.62
N ALA A 6 21.45 -30.52 -0.10
CA ALA A 6 22.33 -29.38 -0.21
C ALA A 6 22.48 -28.66 1.15
N ILE A 7 21.38 -28.44 1.87
CA ILE A 7 21.39 -27.82 3.21
C ILE A 7 22.17 -28.70 4.21
N GLN A 8 21.92 -30.01 4.22
CA GLN A 8 22.62 -30.96 5.11
C GLN A 8 24.13 -31.05 4.84
N GLY A 9 24.56 -30.76 3.62
CA GLY A 9 25.96 -30.74 3.22
C GLY A 9 26.69 -29.43 3.49
N MET A 10 26.04 -28.39 4.00
CA MET A 10 26.63 -27.07 4.26
C MET A 10 27.59 -27.10 5.45
N ASN A 11 28.67 -26.37 5.32
CA ASN A 11 29.61 -26.08 6.41
C ASN A 11 29.26 -24.75 7.06
N SER A 12 29.82 -24.52 8.26
CA SER A 12 29.66 -23.25 8.97
C SER A 12 30.13 -22.06 8.12
N GLY A 13 29.32 -21.04 8.00
CA GLY A 13 29.58 -19.84 7.21
C GLY A 13 29.19 -19.93 5.74
N GLU A 14 28.75 -21.09 5.26
CA GLU A 14 28.22 -21.22 3.88
C GLU A 14 26.79 -20.67 3.76
N MET A 15 26.45 -20.25 2.56
CA MET A 15 25.13 -19.72 2.20
C MET A 15 24.60 -20.46 0.96
N ILE A 16 23.32 -20.77 0.95
CA ILE A 16 22.64 -21.35 -0.21
C ILE A 16 21.39 -20.54 -0.55
N PHE A 17 21.21 -20.24 -1.82
CA PHE A 17 19.96 -19.74 -2.35
C PHE A 17 19.13 -20.90 -2.89
N LEU A 18 17.93 -21.06 -2.37
CA LEU A 18 16.95 -22.01 -2.90
C LEU A 18 16.18 -21.40 -4.08
N ASP A 19 15.61 -22.24 -4.91
CA ASP A 19 14.79 -21.83 -6.01
C ASP A 19 13.46 -21.20 -5.54
N ASN A 20 12.73 -20.57 -6.46
CA ASN A 20 11.47 -19.89 -6.14
C ASN A 20 10.44 -20.87 -5.58
N VAL A 21 10.17 -20.77 -4.29
CA VAL A 21 9.25 -21.67 -3.57
C VAL A 21 7.82 -21.65 -4.12
N ARG A 22 7.40 -20.59 -4.81
CA ARG A 22 6.07 -20.51 -5.45
C ARG A 22 5.88 -21.50 -6.61
N GLY A 23 6.95 -22.10 -7.10
CA GLY A 23 6.90 -23.25 -8.00
C GLY A 23 6.51 -24.55 -7.32
N HIS A 24 6.51 -24.62 -5.98
CA HIS A 24 6.11 -25.82 -5.25
C HIS A 24 4.59 -25.88 -5.06
N PRO A 25 3.95 -27.06 -5.33
CA PRO A 25 2.50 -27.18 -5.26
C PRO A 25 1.90 -26.83 -3.91
N GLU A 26 2.52 -27.24 -2.79
CA GLU A 26 2.03 -26.93 -1.43
C GLU A 26 2.07 -25.44 -1.14
N GLU A 27 3.13 -24.72 -1.53
CA GLU A 27 3.26 -23.27 -1.32
C GLU A 27 2.10 -22.49 -1.93
N MET A 28 1.64 -22.93 -3.11
CA MET A 28 0.51 -22.30 -3.78
C MET A 28 -0.83 -22.85 -3.38
N GLY A 29 -0.90 -24.17 -3.15
CA GLY A 29 -2.14 -24.89 -2.88
C GLY A 29 -2.71 -24.63 -1.48
N LEU A 30 -1.85 -24.41 -0.49
CA LEU A 30 -2.25 -24.29 0.93
C LEU A 30 -2.49 -22.84 1.40
N ARG A 31 -2.55 -21.86 0.50
CA ARG A 31 -2.72 -20.44 0.87
C ARG A 31 -4.01 -20.09 1.62
N LYS A 32 -5.03 -20.91 1.50
CA LYS A 32 -6.30 -20.75 2.21
C LYS A 32 -6.44 -21.65 3.43
N SER A 33 -5.41 -22.45 3.72
CA SER A 33 -5.39 -23.42 4.81
C SER A 33 -5.20 -22.75 6.17
N GLY A 34 -5.63 -23.44 7.23
CA GLY A 34 -5.36 -23.03 8.60
C GLY A 34 -3.87 -23.21 8.99
N PHE A 35 -3.47 -22.60 10.09
CA PHE A 35 -2.08 -22.65 10.58
C PHE A 35 -1.62 -24.09 10.89
N ASP A 36 -2.47 -24.94 11.44
CA ASP A 36 -2.13 -26.34 11.74
C ASP A 36 -1.80 -27.13 10.47
N GLU A 37 -2.56 -26.91 9.39
CA GLU A 37 -2.32 -27.58 8.11
C GLU A 37 -1.02 -27.08 7.46
N LEU A 38 -0.75 -25.77 7.55
CA LEU A 38 0.52 -25.20 7.06
C LEU A 38 1.71 -25.72 7.84
N ALA A 39 1.61 -25.77 9.17
CA ALA A 39 2.66 -26.31 10.05
C ALA A 39 2.94 -27.82 9.81
N GLY A 40 1.89 -28.59 9.47
CA GLY A 40 1.97 -30.04 9.25
C GLY A 40 2.30 -30.46 7.82
N CYS A 41 2.37 -29.55 6.85
CA CYS A 41 2.60 -29.94 5.45
C CYS A 41 4.03 -30.49 5.24
N GLU A 42 4.20 -31.27 4.17
CA GLU A 42 5.45 -31.98 3.89
C GLU A 42 6.62 -31.01 3.68
N MET A 43 6.40 -29.90 3.00
CA MET A 43 7.41 -28.88 2.76
C MET A 43 7.95 -28.28 4.06
N VAL A 44 7.08 -27.89 4.98
CA VAL A 44 7.44 -27.29 6.27
C VAL A 44 8.14 -28.30 7.17
N THR A 45 7.60 -29.50 7.31
CA THR A 45 8.20 -30.53 8.17
C THR A 45 9.58 -30.96 7.70
N LYS A 46 9.79 -31.06 6.38
CA LYS A 46 11.11 -31.37 5.80
C LYS A 46 12.12 -30.24 6.00
N LEU A 47 11.74 -28.97 5.74
CA LEU A 47 12.64 -27.83 5.94
C LEU A 47 12.98 -27.65 7.42
N ALA A 48 12.00 -27.78 8.32
CA ALA A 48 12.22 -27.71 9.76
C ALA A 48 13.13 -28.81 10.29
N SER A 49 13.19 -29.99 9.66
CA SER A 49 14.09 -31.08 10.08
C SER A 49 15.58 -30.80 9.85
N VAL A 50 15.91 -29.73 9.11
CA VAL A 50 17.30 -29.36 8.76
C VAL A 50 17.63 -27.91 9.12
N ALA A 51 16.80 -27.27 9.93
CA ALA A 51 16.95 -25.88 10.36
C ALA A 51 16.77 -25.77 11.88
N ASP A 52 17.55 -24.91 12.52
CA ASP A 52 17.48 -24.64 13.97
C ASP A 52 16.57 -23.45 14.30
N ALA A 53 16.45 -22.50 13.37
CA ALA A 53 15.63 -21.30 13.52
C ALA A 53 15.15 -20.78 12.16
N PHE A 54 14.14 -19.93 12.19
CA PHE A 54 13.61 -19.26 11.00
C PHE A 54 13.65 -17.73 11.19
N VAL A 55 14.10 -17.00 10.18
CA VAL A 55 14.03 -15.54 10.15
C VAL A 55 13.09 -15.11 9.02
N CYS A 56 11.97 -14.51 9.39
CA CYS A 56 11.03 -13.93 8.43
C CYS A 56 11.43 -12.48 8.14
N ASP A 57 12.07 -12.25 6.98
CA ASP A 57 12.49 -10.92 6.55
C ASP A 57 11.84 -10.47 5.22
N ALA A 58 10.71 -11.10 4.87
CA ALA A 58 9.98 -10.86 3.64
C ALA A 58 8.70 -10.07 3.90
N PHE A 59 8.80 -8.80 4.34
CA PHE A 59 7.65 -7.96 4.65
C PHE A 59 6.65 -7.89 3.48
N ALA A 60 7.11 -7.76 2.24
CA ALA A 60 6.26 -7.75 1.04
C ALA A 60 5.35 -8.99 0.89
N CYS A 61 5.67 -10.07 1.57
CA CYS A 61 4.89 -11.32 1.60
C CYS A 61 4.12 -11.53 2.91
N ALA A 62 4.28 -10.67 3.91
CA ALA A 62 3.76 -10.87 5.27
C ALA A 62 2.22 -10.97 5.36
N HIS A 63 1.51 -10.39 4.38
CA HIS A 63 0.05 -10.49 4.23
C HIS A 63 -0.42 -11.83 3.66
N ARG A 64 0.50 -12.72 3.27
CA ARG A 64 0.18 -14.02 2.66
C ARG A 64 0.24 -15.13 3.68
N ASN A 65 -0.74 -16.03 3.60
CA ASN A 65 -0.77 -17.25 4.41
C ASN A 65 -0.26 -18.41 3.56
N SER A 66 1.00 -18.84 3.77
CA SER A 66 1.59 -19.92 2.99
C SER A 66 2.66 -20.69 3.79
N PRO A 67 2.99 -21.93 3.39
CA PRO A 67 3.94 -22.79 4.11
C PRO A 67 5.24 -22.11 4.51
N THR A 68 5.93 -21.45 3.58
CA THR A 68 7.24 -20.86 3.87
C THR A 68 7.18 -19.50 4.58
N ILE A 69 6.02 -18.84 4.61
CA ILE A 69 5.85 -17.55 5.31
C ILE A 69 5.37 -17.79 6.74
N THR A 70 4.30 -18.57 6.90
CA THR A 70 3.66 -18.81 8.20
C THR A 70 4.01 -20.17 8.79
N GLY A 71 4.01 -21.23 7.97
CA GLY A 71 4.20 -22.60 8.44
C GLY A 71 5.52 -22.83 9.18
N LEU A 72 6.64 -22.31 8.65
CA LEU A 72 7.95 -22.41 9.31
C LEU A 72 7.98 -21.69 10.66
N SER A 73 7.34 -20.52 10.76
CA SER A 73 7.26 -19.76 12.02
C SER A 73 6.52 -20.52 13.12
N LEU A 74 5.61 -21.41 12.78
CA LEU A 74 4.81 -22.19 13.76
C LEU A 74 5.56 -23.41 14.33
N VAL A 75 6.62 -23.88 13.65
CA VAL A 75 7.33 -25.11 14.01
C VAL A 75 8.78 -24.88 14.46
N LEU A 76 9.36 -23.73 14.19
CA LEU A 76 10.71 -23.36 14.59
C LEU A 76 10.73 -22.10 15.46
N PRO A 77 11.74 -21.93 16.33
CA PRO A 77 12.05 -20.61 16.92
C PRO A 77 12.19 -19.59 15.79
N SER A 78 11.36 -18.54 15.80
CA SER A 78 11.26 -17.63 14.65
C SER A 78 11.36 -16.18 15.06
N TYR A 79 12.01 -15.40 14.20
CA TYR A 79 12.38 -14.01 14.45
C TYR A 79 12.00 -13.14 13.26
N ALA A 80 11.60 -11.90 13.53
CA ALA A 80 11.54 -10.87 12.49
C ALA A 80 12.95 -10.46 12.07
N GLY A 81 13.20 -10.43 10.76
CA GLY A 81 14.46 -9.91 10.22
C GLY A 81 14.51 -8.38 10.25
N LEU A 82 15.66 -7.81 9.88
CA LEU A 82 15.90 -6.36 9.96
C LEU A 82 15.00 -5.55 9.05
N LEU A 83 14.71 -6.03 7.83
CA LEU A 83 13.77 -5.36 6.92
C LEU A 83 12.36 -5.37 7.51
N MET A 84 11.92 -6.52 8.02
CA MET A 84 10.60 -6.65 8.67
C MET A 84 10.48 -5.68 9.85
N GLN A 85 11.50 -5.61 10.72
CA GLN A 85 11.53 -4.68 11.85
C GLN A 85 11.46 -3.22 11.40
N HIS A 86 12.22 -2.85 10.36
CA HIS A 86 12.25 -1.50 9.83
C HIS A 86 10.89 -1.07 9.24
N GLU A 87 10.27 -1.94 8.46
CA GLU A 87 8.93 -1.70 7.90
C GLU A 87 7.87 -1.55 9.01
N LEU A 88 7.87 -2.47 9.98
CA LEU A 88 6.92 -2.42 11.09
C LEU A 88 7.09 -1.18 11.98
N ALA A 89 8.32 -0.75 12.23
CA ALA A 89 8.58 0.45 13.01
C ALA A 89 8.08 1.72 12.30
N ALA A 90 8.35 1.85 10.99
CA ALA A 90 7.93 3.00 10.21
C ALA A 90 6.41 3.05 10.03
N LEU A 91 5.80 1.93 9.61
CA LEU A 91 4.36 1.86 9.38
C LEU A 91 3.58 1.90 10.69
N GLY A 92 4.12 1.33 11.78
CA GLY A 92 3.56 1.43 13.12
C GLY A 92 3.43 2.88 13.59
N THR A 93 4.42 3.72 13.29
CA THR A 93 4.35 5.16 13.56
C THR A 93 3.13 5.80 12.91
N ALA A 94 2.84 5.45 11.63
CA ALA A 94 1.69 5.99 10.91
C ALA A 94 0.33 5.51 11.44
N VAL A 95 0.27 4.31 12.05
CA VAL A 95 -0.98 3.67 12.49
C VAL A 95 -1.25 3.87 13.97
N GLU A 96 -0.22 3.97 14.82
CA GLU A 96 -0.40 4.01 16.26
C GLU A 96 -0.39 5.45 16.81
N ASN A 97 0.69 6.20 16.57
CA ASN A 97 0.90 7.54 17.09
C ASN A 97 1.60 8.45 16.07
N PRO A 98 0.95 8.80 14.95
CA PRO A 98 1.57 9.67 13.95
C PRO A 98 1.84 11.07 14.51
N PRO A 99 3.00 11.69 14.22
CA PRO A 99 3.22 13.11 14.46
C PRO A 99 2.12 13.95 13.77
N ARG A 100 1.61 14.95 14.49
CA ARG A 100 0.49 15.79 14.04
C ARG A 100 0.98 17.13 13.49
N PRO A 101 0.28 17.76 12.55
CA PRO A 101 -0.86 17.25 11.79
C PRO A 101 -0.50 16.05 10.91
N TYR A 102 -1.44 15.11 10.70
CA TYR A 102 -1.23 13.95 9.86
C TYR A 102 -2.04 14.06 8.57
N THR A 103 -1.33 14.11 7.45
CA THR A 103 -1.91 14.18 6.09
C THR A 103 -1.74 12.85 5.37
N VAL A 104 -2.83 12.34 4.81
CA VAL A 104 -2.85 11.08 4.06
C VAL A 104 -3.25 11.35 2.63
N ILE A 105 -2.36 11.07 1.67
CA ILE A 105 -2.59 11.24 0.23
C ILE A 105 -2.84 9.85 -0.36
N LEU A 106 -4.02 9.66 -0.95
CA LEU A 106 -4.46 8.38 -1.50
C LEU A 106 -4.79 8.52 -2.98
N GLY A 107 -4.09 7.75 -3.80
CA GLY A 107 -4.22 7.81 -5.26
C GLY A 107 -4.14 6.45 -5.93
N GLY A 108 -3.94 6.47 -7.26
CA GLY A 108 -3.90 5.27 -8.08
C GLY A 108 -5.28 4.72 -8.40
N VAL A 109 -5.32 3.48 -8.92
CA VAL A 109 -6.54 2.82 -9.40
C VAL A 109 -7.17 1.86 -8.39
N LYS A 110 -6.46 1.52 -7.30
CA LYS A 110 -6.94 0.61 -6.25
C LYS A 110 -7.74 1.38 -5.21
N CYS A 111 -8.94 1.78 -5.58
CA CYS A 111 -9.79 2.60 -4.71
C CYS A 111 -10.24 1.83 -3.46
N ASP A 112 -10.49 0.53 -3.55
CA ASP A 112 -10.86 -0.37 -2.46
C ASP A 112 -9.81 -0.38 -1.35
N ASP A 113 -8.56 -0.66 -1.69
CA ASP A 113 -7.44 -0.64 -0.74
C ASP A 113 -7.24 0.76 -0.12
N SER A 114 -7.37 1.82 -0.92
CA SER A 114 -7.19 3.20 -0.47
C SER A 114 -8.29 3.64 0.50
N LEU A 115 -9.54 3.27 0.24
CA LEU A 115 -10.65 3.58 1.14
C LEU A 115 -10.61 2.74 2.43
N ASP A 116 -10.16 1.50 2.39
CA ASP A 116 -9.91 0.71 3.60
C ASP A 116 -8.87 1.41 4.52
N ILE A 117 -7.81 1.99 3.95
CA ILE A 117 -6.82 2.77 4.71
C ILE A 117 -7.46 4.06 5.26
N ALA A 118 -8.18 4.81 4.41
CA ALA A 118 -8.81 6.06 4.81
C ALA A 118 -9.76 5.85 5.99
N LEU A 119 -10.68 4.90 5.88
CA LEU A 119 -11.65 4.58 6.93
C LEU A 119 -10.97 4.13 8.21
N ASN A 120 -10.00 3.20 8.15
CA ASN A 120 -9.27 2.76 9.34
C ASN A 120 -8.65 3.93 10.11
N LEU A 121 -8.00 4.87 9.40
CA LEU A 121 -7.34 6.01 10.03
C LEU A 121 -8.33 7.09 10.49
N LEU A 122 -9.42 7.31 9.76
CA LEU A 122 -10.48 8.25 10.12
C LEU A 122 -11.26 7.78 11.36
N GLU A 123 -11.72 6.53 11.40
CA GLU A 123 -12.46 5.93 12.52
C GLU A 123 -11.64 5.92 13.81
N ARG A 124 -10.32 5.73 13.71
CA ARG A 124 -9.39 5.82 14.85
C ARG A 124 -9.04 7.26 15.25
N GLY A 125 -9.54 8.25 14.52
CA GLY A 125 -9.25 9.67 14.79
C GLY A 125 -7.77 10.05 14.58
N GLN A 126 -7.04 9.29 13.79
CA GLN A 126 -5.59 9.46 13.64
C GLN A 126 -5.20 10.42 12.53
N VAL A 127 -6.05 10.64 11.53
CA VAL A 127 -5.77 11.54 10.40
C VAL A 127 -6.44 12.91 10.59
N ASP A 128 -5.73 13.96 10.21
CA ASP A 128 -6.24 15.34 10.18
C ASP A 128 -6.75 15.74 8.80
N THR A 129 -6.04 15.31 7.73
CA THR A 129 -6.41 15.62 6.35
C THR A 129 -6.23 14.41 5.45
N VAL A 130 -7.28 14.05 4.72
CA VAL A 130 -7.23 13.05 3.65
C VAL A 130 -7.29 13.77 2.30
N VAL A 131 -6.36 13.46 1.44
CA VAL A 131 -6.18 14.06 0.11
C VAL A 131 -6.37 12.96 -0.95
N PRO A 132 -7.57 12.72 -1.44
CA PRO A 132 -7.80 11.78 -2.51
C PRO A 132 -7.37 12.39 -3.85
N VAL A 133 -6.56 11.63 -4.61
CA VAL A 133 -6.01 12.03 -5.91
C VAL A 133 -6.10 10.88 -6.92
N GLY A 134 -5.81 11.12 -8.18
CA GLY A 134 -5.91 10.10 -9.22
C GLY A 134 -7.31 9.50 -9.29
N VAL A 135 -7.44 8.19 -9.56
CA VAL A 135 -8.76 7.54 -9.66
C VAL A 135 -9.51 7.53 -8.32
N VAL A 136 -8.80 7.49 -7.20
CA VAL A 136 -9.40 7.65 -5.86
C VAL A 136 -10.02 9.04 -5.73
N GLY A 137 -9.34 10.10 -6.18
CA GLY A 137 -9.87 11.47 -6.23
C GLY A 137 -11.12 11.58 -7.08
N ASN A 138 -11.13 10.95 -8.25
CA ASN A 138 -12.28 10.91 -9.14
C ASN A 138 -13.48 10.19 -8.47
N LEU A 139 -13.24 9.03 -7.84
CA LEU A 139 -14.28 8.32 -7.09
C LEU A 139 -14.88 9.18 -5.97
N MET A 140 -14.04 9.90 -5.23
CA MET A 140 -14.47 10.74 -4.12
C MET A 140 -15.25 11.98 -4.60
N LEU A 141 -14.88 12.56 -5.74
CA LEU A 141 -15.68 13.62 -6.40
C LEU A 141 -17.06 13.08 -6.81
N TRP A 142 -17.08 11.88 -7.39
CA TRP A 142 -18.35 11.24 -7.76
C TRP A 142 -19.24 10.98 -6.54
N ALA A 143 -18.67 10.41 -5.48
CA ALA A 143 -19.38 10.18 -4.21
C ALA A 143 -19.87 11.49 -3.56
N SER A 144 -19.18 12.62 -3.78
CA SER A 144 -19.59 13.94 -3.29
C SER A 144 -20.67 14.63 -4.14
N GLY A 145 -21.19 13.94 -5.18
CA GLY A 145 -22.31 14.40 -6.00
C GLY A 145 -21.94 15.01 -7.35
N HIS A 146 -20.67 14.98 -7.76
CA HIS A 146 -20.24 15.42 -9.10
C HIS A 146 -20.30 14.25 -10.09
N SER A 147 -21.15 14.29 -11.09
CA SER A 147 -21.06 13.31 -12.20
C SER A 147 -19.74 13.54 -12.95
N LEU A 148 -19.04 12.46 -13.26
CA LEU A 148 -17.75 12.53 -13.97
C LEU A 148 -17.91 12.37 -15.51
N GLY A 149 -19.07 11.90 -15.94
CA GLY A 149 -19.33 11.42 -17.30
C GLY A 149 -19.24 9.90 -17.41
N GLU A 150 -20.01 9.35 -18.36
CA GLU A 150 -20.26 7.89 -18.45
C GLU A 150 -18.98 7.06 -18.54
N ASP A 151 -18.01 7.46 -19.37
CA ASP A 151 -16.78 6.72 -19.59
C ASP A 151 -15.87 6.71 -18.35
N ASN A 152 -15.76 7.84 -17.64
CA ASN A 152 -14.95 7.94 -16.41
C ASN A 152 -15.57 7.11 -15.28
N GLU A 153 -16.90 7.16 -15.13
CA GLU A 153 -17.63 6.37 -14.14
C GLU A 153 -17.55 4.87 -14.45
N ALA A 154 -17.68 4.48 -15.74
CA ALA A 154 -17.54 3.10 -16.19
C ALA A 154 -16.11 2.57 -15.96
N PHE A 155 -15.08 3.41 -16.19
CA PHE A 155 -13.69 3.04 -15.90
C PHE A 155 -13.50 2.70 -14.41
N ILE A 156 -14.02 3.54 -13.51
CA ILE A 156 -13.95 3.30 -12.06
C ILE A 156 -14.65 2.00 -11.69
N ARG A 157 -15.87 1.76 -12.19
CA ARG A 157 -16.62 0.52 -11.94
C ARG A 157 -15.84 -0.72 -12.39
N ASN A 158 -15.29 -0.68 -13.59
CA ASN A 158 -14.57 -1.80 -14.18
C ASN A 158 -13.22 -2.08 -13.49
N SER A 159 -12.56 -1.05 -12.95
CA SER A 159 -11.27 -1.19 -12.25
C SER A 159 -11.40 -1.91 -10.91
N LEU A 160 -12.59 -2.02 -10.34
CA LEU A 160 -12.86 -2.57 -9.01
C LEU A 160 -13.26 -4.06 -9.01
N ASP A 161 -13.30 -4.72 -10.17
CA ASP A 161 -13.45 -6.19 -10.35
C ASP A 161 -14.45 -6.85 -9.36
N GLY A 162 -15.66 -6.31 -9.28
CA GLY A 162 -16.72 -6.82 -8.40
C GLY A 162 -16.79 -6.20 -7.00
N GLU A 163 -15.80 -5.42 -6.58
CA GLU A 163 -15.78 -4.71 -5.30
C GLU A 163 -16.47 -3.33 -5.36
N PHE A 164 -17.07 -2.95 -6.50
CA PHE A 164 -17.59 -1.60 -6.70
C PHE A 164 -18.62 -1.19 -5.63
N GLU A 165 -19.62 -2.00 -5.36
CA GLU A 165 -20.70 -1.64 -4.42
C GLU A 165 -20.17 -1.41 -3.00
N ARG A 166 -19.22 -2.25 -2.56
CA ARG A 166 -18.55 -2.09 -1.28
C ARG A 166 -17.74 -0.81 -1.25
N THR A 167 -16.92 -0.58 -2.28
CA THR A 167 -16.04 0.58 -2.39
C THR A 167 -16.83 1.88 -2.49
N TRP A 168 -17.95 1.86 -3.23
CA TRP A 168 -18.87 2.97 -3.34
C TRP A 168 -19.50 3.32 -2.00
N ALA A 169 -19.98 2.33 -1.24
CA ALA A 169 -20.51 2.55 0.09
C ALA A 169 -19.47 3.18 1.04
N MET A 170 -18.22 2.73 0.98
CA MET A 170 -17.13 3.34 1.76
C MET A 170 -16.86 4.79 1.33
N ALA A 171 -16.88 5.09 0.02
CA ALA A 171 -16.69 6.46 -0.47
C ALA A 171 -17.79 7.40 0.03
N ILE A 172 -19.05 6.97 -0.03
CA ILE A 172 -20.18 7.71 0.52
C ILE A 172 -20.01 7.95 2.02
N GLN A 173 -19.66 6.90 2.79
CA GLN A 173 -19.43 7.02 4.23
C GLN A 173 -18.35 8.07 4.54
N VAL A 174 -17.22 8.03 3.84
CA VAL A 174 -16.13 8.99 4.04
C VAL A 174 -16.57 10.42 3.73
N VAL A 175 -17.36 10.62 2.67
CA VAL A 175 -17.88 11.94 2.32
C VAL A 175 -18.90 12.45 3.34
N GLU A 176 -19.82 11.60 3.80
CA GLU A 176 -20.88 12.00 4.73
C GLU A 176 -20.36 12.25 6.15
N GLU A 177 -19.47 11.38 6.64
CA GLU A 177 -19.04 11.42 8.05
C GLU A 177 -17.77 12.26 8.28
N TYR A 178 -16.93 12.48 7.25
CA TYR A 178 -15.60 13.09 7.40
C TYR A 178 -15.30 14.19 6.39
N SER A 179 -16.32 14.85 5.83
CA SER A 179 -16.16 15.91 4.80
C SER A 179 -15.19 17.02 5.21
N GLU A 180 -15.19 17.39 6.50
CA GLU A 180 -14.30 18.44 7.03
C GLU A 180 -12.82 18.07 7.03
N LYS A 181 -12.50 16.78 6.88
CA LYS A 181 -11.13 16.28 6.76
C LYS A 181 -10.69 16.00 5.32
N LEU A 182 -11.60 16.16 4.36
CA LEU A 182 -11.31 15.89 2.95
C LEU A 182 -10.81 17.13 2.24
N LEU A 183 -9.67 17.01 1.60
CA LEU A 183 -9.17 17.96 0.62
C LEU A 183 -9.42 17.37 -0.78
N LEU A 184 -10.64 17.55 -1.29
CA LEU A 184 -11.03 17.06 -2.60
C LEU A 184 -10.37 17.90 -3.71
N PRO A 185 -10.13 17.33 -4.91
CA PRO A 185 -9.71 18.09 -6.07
C PRO A 185 -10.69 19.22 -6.40
N ILE A 186 -10.18 20.40 -6.76
CA ILE A 186 -10.96 21.56 -7.19
C ILE A 186 -10.83 21.81 -8.70
N ASP A 187 -9.81 21.26 -9.30
CA ASP A 187 -9.54 21.24 -10.73
C ASP A 187 -8.87 19.94 -11.15
N LEU A 188 -9.02 19.59 -12.41
CA LEU A 188 -8.60 18.34 -13.01
C LEU A 188 -7.87 18.60 -14.32
N ALA A 189 -7.19 17.61 -14.85
CA ALA A 189 -6.67 17.63 -16.20
C ALA A 189 -7.18 16.43 -16.99
N ILE A 190 -7.85 16.74 -18.09
CA ILE A 190 -8.43 15.80 -19.04
C ILE A 190 -7.55 15.68 -20.28
N GLU A 191 -7.74 14.61 -21.04
CA GLU A 191 -7.18 14.46 -22.37
C GLU A 191 -8.24 14.79 -23.42
N GLU A 192 -8.03 15.89 -24.14
CA GLU A 192 -8.83 16.31 -25.27
C GLU A 192 -7.93 16.40 -26.51
N ASP A 193 -8.30 15.72 -27.59
CA ASP A 193 -7.52 15.68 -28.85
C ASP A 193 -6.03 15.33 -28.69
N GLY A 194 -5.69 14.53 -27.68
CA GLY A 194 -4.31 14.12 -27.38
C GLY A 194 -3.52 15.11 -26.52
N GLU A 195 -4.12 16.24 -26.17
CA GLU A 195 -3.52 17.30 -25.36
C GLU A 195 -4.05 17.29 -23.92
N ARG A 196 -3.24 17.81 -22.99
CA ARG A 196 -3.63 18.01 -21.59
C ARG A 196 -4.39 19.33 -21.44
N VAL A 197 -5.67 19.24 -21.11
CA VAL A 197 -6.52 20.41 -20.87
C VAL A 197 -6.93 20.45 -19.39
N ALA A 198 -6.76 21.62 -18.76
CA ALA A 198 -7.20 21.84 -17.39
C ALA A 198 -8.68 22.24 -17.36
N ILE A 199 -9.46 21.64 -16.46
CA ILE A 199 -10.87 21.99 -16.23
C ILE A 199 -11.11 22.19 -14.73
N SER A 200 -12.09 23.05 -14.39
CA SER A 200 -12.61 23.13 -13.02
C SER A 200 -13.51 21.93 -12.74
N VAL A 201 -13.60 21.49 -11.46
CA VAL A 201 -14.60 20.48 -11.04
C VAL A 201 -16.03 20.96 -11.35
N GLY A 202 -16.26 22.29 -11.40
CA GLY A 202 -17.56 22.86 -11.79
C GLY A 202 -17.93 22.68 -13.28
N ASP A 203 -16.96 22.29 -14.12
CA ASP A 203 -17.17 22.01 -15.55
C ASP A 203 -17.52 20.54 -15.83
N LEU A 204 -17.57 19.69 -14.79
CA LEU A 204 -18.04 18.31 -14.90
C LEU A 204 -19.57 18.25 -15.17
N PRO A 205 -20.09 17.23 -15.86
CA PRO A 205 -19.38 16.05 -16.39
C PRO A 205 -18.58 16.32 -17.66
N THR A 206 -17.61 15.46 -17.95
CA THR A 206 -16.80 15.49 -19.18
C THR A 206 -16.88 14.16 -19.95
N GLU A 207 -16.82 14.25 -21.28
CA GLU A 207 -16.69 13.09 -22.17
C GLU A 207 -15.24 12.64 -22.35
N HIS A 208 -14.27 13.43 -21.83
CA HIS A 208 -12.86 13.17 -21.96
C HIS A 208 -12.29 12.44 -20.72
N PRO A 209 -11.28 11.59 -20.88
CA PRO A 209 -10.65 10.88 -19.74
C PRO A 209 -9.98 11.86 -18.78
N ILE A 210 -10.21 11.67 -17.48
CA ILE A 210 -9.58 12.45 -16.40
C ILE A 210 -8.29 11.73 -15.99
N TYR A 211 -7.12 12.31 -16.27
CA TYR A 211 -5.83 11.67 -16.06
C TYR A 211 -4.93 12.32 -15.00
N ASP A 212 -5.24 13.54 -14.56
CA ASP A 212 -4.42 14.23 -13.57
C ASP A 212 -5.27 15.20 -12.75
N VAL A 213 -4.70 15.68 -11.64
CA VAL A 213 -5.23 16.83 -10.91
C VAL A 213 -4.75 18.14 -11.54
N GLY A 214 -5.47 19.24 -11.33
CA GLY A 214 -5.09 20.54 -11.79
C GLY A 214 -4.10 21.26 -10.87
N LEU A 215 -3.64 22.43 -11.31
CA LEU A 215 -2.69 23.25 -10.55
C LEU A 215 -3.29 23.80 -9.25
N GLY A 216 -4.57 24.17 -9.27
CA GLY A 216 -5.25 24.68 -8.07
C GLY A 216 -5.31 23.63 -6.97
N THR A 217 -5.58 22.37 -7.34
CA THR A 217 -5.53 21.22 -6.42
C THR A 217 -4.14 21.03 -5.83
N LEU A 218 -3.09 21.10 -6.65
CA LEU A 218 -1.71 20.98 -6.16
C LEU A 218 -1.31 22.14 -5.22
N MET A 219 -1.77 23.34 -5.52
CA MET A 219 -1.58 24.50 -4.63
C MET A 219 -2.29 24.33 -3.28
N ALA A 220 -3.42 23.63 -3.23
CA ALA A 220 -4.11 23.31 -1.99
C ALA A 220 -3.44 22.16 -1.23
N ILE A 221 -2.88 21.17 -1.92
CA ILE A 221 -2.13 20.04 -1.32
C ILE A 221 -0.84 20.52 -0.66
N ARG A 222 -0.11 21.45 -1.28
CA ARG A 222 1.19 21.90 -0.78
C ARG A 222 1.19 22.33 0.69
N PRO A 223 0.34 23.25 1.16
CA PRO A 223 0.33 23.63 2.57
C PRO A 223 -0.09 22.48 3.50
N ALA A 224 -0.96 21.57 3.07
CA ALA A 224 -1.36 20.40 3.85
C ALA A 224 -0.19 19.43 4.09
N VAL A 225 0.75 19.33 3.14
CA VAL A 225 1.97 18.51 3.25
C VAL A 225 3.06 19.27 4.01
N MET A 226 3.32 20.54 3.66
CA MET A 226 4.41 21.32 4.25
C MET A 226 4.24 21.62 5.73
N ASN A 227 3.00 21.69 6.22
CA ASN A 227 2.69 21.92 7.63
C ASN A 227 2.43 20.62 8.41
N ALA A 228 2.51 19.45 7.76
CA ALA A 228 2.29 18.18 8.41
C ALA A 228 3.46 17.78 9.33
N GLY A 229 3.16 17.04 10.39
CA GLY A 229 4.15 16.30 11.17
C GLY A 229 4.42 14.90 10.59
N CYS A 230 3.37 14.31 9.98
CA CYS A 230 3.47 13.03 9.27
C CYS A 230 2.70 13.10 7.95
N VAL A 231 3.24 12.47 6.93
CA VAL A 231 2.58 12.29 5.62
C VAL A 231 2.62 10.83 5.22
N LEU A 232 1.47 10.26 4.92
CA LEU A 232 1.37 8.98 4.22
C LEU A 232 0.95 9.24 2.78
N TRP A 233 1.74 8.81 1.82
CA TRP A 233 1.37 8.87 0.40
C TRP A 233 1.32 7.48 -0.22
N ASN A 234 0.15 7.07 -0.69
CA ASN A 234 -0.06 5.78 -1.35
C ASN A 234 -0.74 5.94 -2.71
N GLY A 235 -0.06 5.52 -3.76
CA GLY A 235 -0.55 5.55 -5.14
C GLY A 235 -0.37 6.90 -5.83
N PRO A 236 -0.18 6.89 -7.18
CA PRO A 236 0.08 8.09 -7.97
C PRO A 236 -1.13 9.04 -8.03
N ALA A 237 -0.84 10.33 -8.13
CA ALA A 237 -1.88 11.36 -8.25
C ALA A 237 -2.43 11.49 -9.68
N SER A 238 -1.81 10.83 -10.65
CA SER A 238 -2.11 10.99 -12.07
C SER A 238 -1.74 9.74 -12.87
N TYR A 239 -2.12 9.73 -14.15
CA TYR A 239 -1.64 8.75 -15.12
C TYR A 239 -0.21 9.13 -15.58
N PHE A 240 0.74 9.01 -14.67
CA PHE A 240 2.12 9.50 -14.81
C PHE A 240 2.93 8.77 -15.88
N GLU A 241 2.53 7.58 -16.30
CA GLU A 241 3.13 6.83 -17.43
C GLU A 241 2.95 7.59 -18.75
N LYS A 242 1.95 8.46 -18.83
CA LYS A 242 1.74 9.37 -19.96
C LYS A 242 2.41 10.72 -19.63
N PRO A 243 3.51 11.12 -20.31
CA PRO A 243 4.34 12.27 -19.91
C PRO A 243 3.57 13.57 -19.73
N ALA A 244 2.55 13.85 -20.56
CA ALA A 244 1.72 15.05 -20.45
C ALA A 244 0.91 15.11 -19.14
N PHE A 245 0.66 13.97 -18.49
CA PHE A 245 -0.14 13.82 -17.26
C PHE A 245 0.70 13.42 -16.04
N ALA A 246 2.04 13.44 -16.14
CA ALA A 246 2.90 13.08 -15.01
C ALA A 246 3.01 14.19 -13.95
N PHE A 247 2.51 15.39 -14.25
CA PHE A 247 2.78 16.60 -13.46
C PHE A 247 2.26 16.48 -12.02
N GLY A 248 1.02 16.06 -11.81
CA GLY A 248 0.45 15.95 -10.46
C GLY A 248 1.22 14.98 -9.57
N THR A 249 1.58 13.80 -10.09
CA THR A 249 2.38 12.81 -9.33
C THR A 249 3.78 13.35 -9.01
N ILE A 250 4.42 14.03 -9.96
CA ILE A 250 5.76 14.61 -9.77
C ILE A 250 5.73 15.72 -8.73
N GLU A 251 4.74 16.61 -8.77
CA GLU A 251 4.65 17.72 -7.81
C GLU A 251 4.31 17.23 -6.40
N VAL A 252 3.41 16.26 -6.23
CA VAL A 252 3.18 15.64 -4.93
C VAL A 252 4.48 15.04 -4.38
N MET A 253 5.25 14.35 -5.22
CA MET A 253 6.54 13.79 -4.82
C MET A 253 7.55 14.85 -4.42
N ASN A 254 7.64 15.96 -5.18
CA ASN A 254 8.53 17.07 -4.88
C ASN A 254 8.19 17.71 -3.52
N VAL A 255 6.92 17.95 -3.25
CA VAL A 255 6.46 18.52 -1.98
C VAL A 255 6.73 17.56 -0.82
N CYS A 256 6.54 16.25 -1.02
CA CYS A 256 6.91 15.23 -0.03
C CYS A 256 8.42 15.17 0.23
N ALA A 257 9.26 15.49 -0.74
CA ALA A 257 10.71 15.52 -0.59
C ALA A 257 11.24 16.87 -0.02
N GLU A 258 10.41 17.91 0.02
CA GLU A 258 10.75 19.25 0.56
C GLU A 258 10.33 19.43 2.02
N THR A 259 9.28 18.71 2.48
CA THR A 259 8.75 18.87 3.84
C THR A 259 9.68 18.29 4.90
N GLU A 260 9.63 18.87 6.12
CA GLU A 260 10.27 18.31 7.32
C GLU A 260 9.43 17.22 8.00
N ALA A 261 8.23 16.92 7.48
CA ALA A 261 7.38 15.88 8.01
C ALA A 261 8.02 14.48 7.88
N PHE A 262 7.64 13.56 8.75
CA PHE A 262 7.97 12.15 8.55
C PHE A 262 7.12 11.59 7.42
N VAL A 263 7.70 11.47 6.23
CA VAL A 263 7.01 11.00 5.02
C VAL A 263 7.15 9.50 4.89
N ILE A 264 6.02 8.82 4.74
CA ILE A 264 5.93 7.39 4.44
C ILE A 264 5.31 7.23 3.05
N ILE A 265 5.99 6.51 2.18
CA ILE A 265 5.48 6.20 0.84
C ILE A 265 5.14 4.72 0.74
N GLY A 266 3.88 4.45 0.40
CA GLY A 266 3.36 3.13 0.07
C GLY A 266 3.10 2.97 -1.42
N GLY A 267 2.89 1.72 -1.85
CA GLY A 267 2.56 1.39 -3.24
C GLY A 267 3.78 1.27 -4.15
N GLY A 268 3.82 0.19 -4.93
CA GLY A 268 4.99 -0.15 -5.75
C GLY A 268 5.34 0.89 -6.82
N HIS A 269 4.34 1.50 -7.47
CA HIS A 269 4.56 2.50 -8.51
C HIS A 269 5.17 3.78 -7.92
N THR A 270 4.61 4.29 -6.83
CA THR A 270 5.07 5.50 -6.14
C THR A 270 6.48 5.31 -5.59
N SER A 271 6.71 4.17 -4.91
CA SER A 271 8.00 3.78 -4.35
C SER A 271 9.09 3.71 -5.43
N THR A 272 8.79 3.07 -6.56
CA THR A 272 9.73 2.97 -7.70
C THR A 272 10.08 4.35 -8.26
N LEU A 273 9.11 5.25 -8.38
CA LEU A 273 9.30 6.59 -8.91
C LEU A 273 10.24 7.41 -8.03
N VAL A 274 10.10 7.31 -6.70
CA VAL A 274 10.99 7.95 -5.72
C VAL A 274 12.44 7.50 -5.89
N VAL A 275 12.65 6.19 -6.04
CA VAL A 275 13.99 5.62 -6.26
C VAL A 275 14.58 6.11 -7.59
N GLN A 276 13.81 6.05 -8.69
CA GLN A 276 14.26 6.49 -10.01
C GLN A 276 14.65 7.97 -10.06
N ARG A 277 14.04 8.80 -9.22
CA ARG A 277 14.35 10.24 -9.13
C ARG A 277 15.42 10.58 -8.09
N GLY A 278 16.00 9.58 -7.41
CA GLY A 278 17.05 9.79 -6.42
C GLY A 278 16.59 10.54 -5.17
N LEU A 279 15.31 10.41 -4.81
CA LEU A 279 14.71 11.11 -3.66
C LEU A 279 14.61 10.24 -2.40
N SER A 280 15.09 9.01 -2.43
CA SER A 280 14.95 8.05 -1.32
C SER A 280 15.49 8.58 0.02
N GLU A 281 16.60 9.34 0.01
CA GLU A 281 17.20 9.90 1.23
C GLU A 281 16.40 11.09 1.82
N LYS A 282 15.48 11.66 1.03
CA LYS A 282 14.61 12.76 1.46
C LYS A 282 13.26 12.28 1.99
N ILE A 283 12.97 10.99 1.87
CA ILE A 283 11.73 10.37 2.33
C ILE A 283 12.03 9.60 3.61
N GLY A 284 11.24 9.81 4.65
CA GLY A 284 11.42 9.17 5.95
C GLY A 284 11.34 7.64 5.87
N HIS A 285 10.40 7.10 5.10
CA HIS A 285 10.30 5.67 4.81
C HIS A 285 9.67 5.41 3.44
N ASN A 286 10.39 4.70 2.59
CA ASN A 286 9.89 4.24 1.30
C ASN A 286 9.63 2.73 1.38
N SER A 287 8.37 2.35 1.64
CA SER A 287 8.00 0.95 1.90
C SER A 287 8.24 0.05 0.68
N THR A 288 8.87 -1.07 0.93
CA THR A 288 9.04 -2.16 -0.05
C THR A 288 7.87 -3.13 -0.05
N GLY A 289 6.89 -2.92 0.84
CA GLY A 289 5.83 -3.87 1.16
C GLY A 289 4.76 -4.05 0.10
N GLY A 290 4.55 -3.08 -0.79
CA GLY A 290 3.46 -3.16 -1.77
C GLY A 290 2.11 -3.49 -1.11
N GLY A 291 1.50 -4.62 -1.48
CA GLY A 291 0.23 -5.07 -0.89
C GLY A 291 0.28 -5.33 0.61
N ALA A 292 1.43 -5.75 1.16
CA ALA A 292 1.58 -5.92 2.61
C ALA A 292 1.53 -4.59 3.37
N CYS A 293 2.10 -3.53 2.80
CA CYS A 293 1.99 -2.17 3.33
C CYS A 293 0.53 -1.73 3.42
N LEU A 294 -0.24 -1.91 2.33
CA LEU A 294 -1.67 -1.56 2.28
C LEU A 294 -2.48 -2.37 3.31
N THR A 295 -2.22 -3.68 3.39
CA THR A 295 -2.88 -4.56 4.36
C THR A 295 -2.61 -4.13 5.80
N PHE A 296 -1.36 -3.76 6.11
CA PHE A 296 -0.97 -3.27 7.43
C PHE A 296 -1.63 -1.93 7.78
N LEU A 297 -1.57 -0.95 6.87
CA LEU A 297 -2.19 0.36 7.05
C LEU A 297 -3.72 0.31 7.19
N ALA A 298 -4.36 -0.63 6.50
CA ALA A 298 -5.79 -0.90 6.62
C ALA A 298 -6.16 -1.73 7.88
N ASN A 299 -5.19 -2.01 8.75
CA ASN A 299 -5.36 -2.86 9.95
C ASN A 299 -5.99 -4.23 9.64
N LYS A 300 -5.69 -4.76 8.48
CA LYS A 300 -6.13 -6.11 8.07
C LYS A 300 -5.17 -7.16 8.60
N ARG A 301 -5.63 -8.41 8.58
CA ARG A 301 -4.87 -9.58 9.05
C ARG A 301 -3.51 -9.70 8.36
N MET A 302 -2.45 -9.91 9.16
CA MET A 302 -1.06 -10.13 8.71
C MET A 302 -0.57 -11.51 9.19
N PRO A 303 -0.80 -12.59 8.42
CA PRO A 303 -0.52 -13.96 8.86
C PRO A 303 0.91 -14.23 9.31
N ALA A 304 1.91 -13.57 8.66
CA ALA A 304 3.31 -13.72 9.08
C ALA A 304 3.55 -13.17 10.48
N LEU A 305 2.92 -12.04 10.84
CA LEU A 305 3.08 -11.43 12.16
C LEU A 305 2.42 -12.28 13.23
N GLU A 306 1.19 -12.76 12.98
CA GLU A 306 0.50 -13.67 13.87
C GLU A 306 1.30 -14.96 14.13
N ALA A 307 1.94 -15.50 13.08
CA ALA A 307 2.76 -16.71 13.21
C ALA A 307 4.07 -16.45 13.99
N LEU A 308 4.68 -15.27 13.83
CA LEU A 308 5.85 -14.85 14.63
C LEU A 308 5.48 -14.67 16.11
N GLU A 309 4.33 -14.05 16.41
CA GLU A 309 3.81 -13.89 17.78
C GLU A 309 3.56 -15.25 18.43
N GLN A 310 2.95 -16.21 17.69
CA GLN A 310 2.75 -17.57 18.18
C GLN A 310 4.09 -18.29 18.41
N SER A 311 5.06 -18.10 17.54
CA SER A 311 6.41 -18.65 17.72
C SER A 311 7.07 -18.08 18.99
N ALA A 312 7.00 -16.77 19.20
CA ALA A 312 7.52 -16.13 20.41
C ALA A 312 6.86 -16.72 21.68
N ALA A 313 5.54 -16.89 21.68
CA ALA A 313 4.83 -17.49 22.82
C ALA A 313 5.19 -18.96 23.06
N LYS A 314 5.56 -19.71 22.01
CA LYS A 314 5.86 -21.14 22.08
C LYS A 314 7.32 -21.45 22.46
N PHE A 315 8.28 -20.61 22.02
CA PHE A 315 9.70 -20.88 22.12
C PHE A 315 10.47 -19.87 23.01
N SER A 316 9.75 -18.97 23.71
CA SER A 316 10.35 -18.02 24.69
C SER A 316 10.68 -18.68 26.03
#